data_525d4674851cbe45e3abc2955bdccb2a
#
_entry.id   525d4674851cbe45e3abc2955bdccb2a
#
_cell.length_a   1.000
_cell.length_b   1.000
_cell.length_c   1.000
_cell.angle_alpha   90.00
_cell.angle_beta   90.00
_cell.angle_gamma   90.00
#
_symmetry.space_group_name_H-M   'P 1'
#
loop_
_entity.id
_entity.type
_entity.pdbx_description
1 polymer ?
#
loop_
_entity_poly.entity_id
_entity_poly.type
_entity_poly.pdbx_seq_one_letter_code
_entity_poly.pdbx_strand_id
1 'polypeptide(L)'
;DDLDVRGISHRGFFASITDFQSYYDANMDLINIKTAQTLFDSEWPIYTRTNDSCPTHYYDTAEIRNSVVSNGCQVEGTIENSILGRGCIIHKGAVIKNSVILAGAEIGEGVHVENQVVDKLTKILHVKEVVSDPAFPGYIKRGDVI
;
A
#
# COMPACT_ATOMS: atom_id res chain seq x y z
N ASP A 1 -5.70 31.20 -34.60
CA ASP A 1 -6.41 30.99 -33.33
C ASP A 1 -5.39 31.01 -32.21
N ASP A 2 -5.34 32.13 -31.49
CA ASP A 2 -4.45 32.27 -30.31
C ASP A 2 -5.08 31.50 -29.15
N LEU A 3 -4.44 30.43 -28.72
CA LEU A 3 -4.81 29.68 -27.51
C LEU A 3 -4.38 30.47 -26.29
N ASP A 4 -5.33 30.82 -25.41
CA ASP A 4 -5.03 31.43 -24.09
C ASP A 4 -4.54 30.30 -23.14
N VAL A 5 -3.23 30.16 -23.02
CA VAL A 5 -2.59 29.18 -22.13
C VAL A 5 -2.19 29.87 -20.85
N ARG A 6 -2.78 29.44 -19.72
CA ARG A 6 -2.48 30.01 -18.39
C ARG A 6 -1.85 28.96 -17.48
N GLY A 7 -0.77 29.33 -16.81
CA GLY A 7 -0.15 28.54 -15.76
C GLY A 7 -0.85 28.76 -14.41
N ILE A 8 -1.22 27.66 -13.73
CA ILE A 8 -1.75 27.70 -12.36
C ILE A 8 -0.72 27.05 -11.43
N SER A 9 -0.32 27.81 -10.39
CA SER A 9 0.62 27.30 -9.40
C SER A 9 -0.09 26.40 -8.40
N HIS A 10 0.36 25.16 -8.28
CA HIS A 10 -0.06 24.22 -7.24
C HIS A 10 0.91 24.22 -6.06
N ARG A 11 0.42 24.24 -4.82
CA ARG A 11 1.23 24.29 -3.60
C ARG A 11 1.06 23.07 -2.69
N GLY A 12 0.35 22.05 -3.14
CA GLY A 12 0.11 20.81 -2.40
C GLY A 12 1.07 19.70 -2.79
N PHE A 13 0.78 18.49 -2.33
CA PHE A 13 1.49 17.29 -2.76
C PHE A 13 1.29 17.05 -4.25
N PHE A 14 2.36 16.78 -4.95
CA PHE A 14 2.34 16.40 -6.36
C PHE A 14 3.32 15.25 -6.58
N ALA A 15 2.85 14.18 -7.20
CA ALA A 15 3.68 13.07 -7.61
C ALA A 15 3.46 12.78 -9.10
N SER A 16 4.54 12.72 -9.85
CA SER A 16 4.52 12.29 -11.26
C SER A 16 4.83 10.80 -11.31
N ILE A 17 3.83 10.00 -11.67
CA ILE A 17 3.97 8.55 -11.79
C ILE A 17 4.26 8.22 -13.25
N THR A 18 5.54 8.06 -13.57
CA THR A 18 6.04 7.81 -14.93
C THR A 18 6.55 6.39 -15.11
N ASP A 19 6.90 5.72 -14.02
CA ASP A 19 7.44 4.37 -13.99
C ASP A 19 7.04 3.64 -12.70
N PHE A 20 7.51 2.41 -12.56
CA PHE A 20 7.18 1.58 -11.40
C PHE A 20 7.81 2.11 -10.09
N GLN A 21 9.04 2.63 -10.16
CA GLN A 21 9.71 3.21 -9.00
C GLN A 21 8.93 4.42 -8.47
N SER A 22 8.58 5.35 -9.33
CA SER A 22 7.81 6.55 -8.94
C SER A 22 6.42 6.21 -8.40
N TYR A 23 5.79 5.11 -8.87
CA TYR A 23 4.56 4.58 -8.28
C TYR A 23 4.79 4.10 -6.84
N TYR A 24 5.85 3.31 -6.63
CA TYR A 24 6.20 2.81 -5.29
C TYR A 24 6.50 3.97 -4.33
N ASP A 25 7.37 4.89 -4.74
CA ASP A 25 7.80 6.03 -3.93
C ASP A 25 6.61 6.93 -3.57
N ALA A 26 5.72 7.23 -4.52
CA ALA A 26 4.53 8.04 -4.29
C ALA A 26 3.56 7.39 -3.29
N ASN A 27 3.46 6.06 -3.28
CA ASN A 27 2.69 5.36 -2.24
C ASN A 27 3.38 5.48 -0.87
N MET A 28 4.69 5.22 -0.81
CA MET A 28 5.44 5.27 0.46
C MET A 28 5.43 6.67 1.09
N ASP A 29 5.44 7.73 0.29
CA ASP A 29 5.30 9.10 0.77
C ASP A 29 4.00 9.35 1.55
N LEU A 30 2.92 8.63 1.22
CA LEU A 30 1.62 8.75 1.91
C LEU A 30 1.58 8.11 3.30
N ILE A 31 2.61 7.38 3.70
CA ILE A 31 2.77 6.92 5.10
C ILE A 31 2.98 8.13 6.02
N ASN A 32 3.60 9.19 5.51
CA ASN A 32 3.73 10.43 6.26
C ASN A 32 2.36 11.13 6.35
N ILE A 33 1.83 11.20 7.56
CA ILE A 33 0.49 11.80 7.80
C ILE A 33 0.37 13.23 7.30
N LYS A 34 1.43 14.03 7.36
CA LYS A 34 1.41 15.42 6.88
C LYS A 34 1.26 15.47 5.35
N THR A 35 1.97 14.59 4.64
CA THR A 35 1.84 14.44 3.18
C THR A 35 0.44 13.96 2.82
N ALA A 36 -0.05 12.93 3.50
CA ALA A 36 -1.40 12.41 3.28
C ALA A 36 -2.48 13.48 3.51
N GLN A 37 -2.36 14.29 4.55
CA GLN A 37 -3.30 15.38 4.83
C GLN A 37 -3.33 16.46 3.73
N THR A 38 -2.21 16.73 3.05
CA THR A 38 -2.22 17.68 1.93
C THR A 38 -2.87 17.13 0.68
N LEU A 39 -2.91 15.81 0.52
CA LEU A 39 -3.58 15.15 -0.60
C LEU A 39 -5.08 14.97 -0.34
N PHE A 40 -5.47 14.61 0.88
CA PHE A 40 -6.86 14.37 1.27
C PHE A 40 -7.47 15.61 1.93
N ASP A 41 -7.54 16.71 1.18
CA ASP A 41 -8.14 17.96 1.61
C ASP A 41 -9.68 17.88 1.50
N SER A 42 -10.38 18.29 2.54
CA SER A 42 -11.85 18.35 2.57
C SER A 42 -12.44 19.33 1.56
N GLU A 43 -11.71 20.41 1.24
CA GLU A 43 -12.12 21.40 0.28
C GLU A 43 -11.92 20.94 -1.18
N TRP A 44 -11.07 19.92 -1.39
CA TRP A 44 -10.84 19.31 -2.70
C TRP A 44 -10.84 17.79 -2.62
N PRO A 45 -12.00 17.17 -2.38
CA PRO A 45 -12.10 15.74 -2.11
C PRO A 45 -11.78 14.90 -3.34
N ILE A 46 -11.05 13.82 -3.11
CA ILE A 46 -10.81 12.77 -4.11
C ILE A 46 -11.93 11.74 -3.99
N TYR A 47 -12.74 11.62 -5.03
CA TYR A 47 -13.81 10.62 -5.08
C TYR A 47 -13.28 9.28 -5.57
N THR A 48 -13.39 8.26 -4.73
CA THR A 48 -13.05 6.89 -5.07
C THR A 48 -14.28 6.00 -4.94
N ARG A 49 -14.20 4.78 -5.51
CA ARG A 49 -15.27 3.79 -5.35
C ARG A 49 -15.45 3.48 -3.85
N THR A 50 -16.66 3.71 -3.35
CA THR A 50 -17.04 3.31 -2.00
C THR A 50 -17.14 1.79 -1.90
N ASN A 51 -16.76 1.24 -0.76
CA ASN A 51 -16.92 -0.17 -0.43
C ASN A 51 -17.24 -0.26 1.06
N ASP A 52 -18.39 -0.85 1.37
CA ASP A 52 -18.79 -1.12 2.74
C ASP A 52 -18.03 -2.36 3.23
N SER A 53 -16.93 -2.13 3.91
CA SER A 53 -16.14 -3.16 4.57
C SER A 53 -16.17 -2.96 6.09
N CYS A 54 -16.10 -4.06 6.83
CA CYS A 54 -15.94 -3.98 8.28
C CYS A 54 -14.64 -3.26 8.67
N PRO A 55 -14.52 -2.77 9.89
CA PRO A 55 -13.23 -2.31 10.41
C PRO A 55 -12.18 -3.42 10.33
N THR A 56 -10.92 -3.01 10.25
CA THR A 56 -9.81 -3.97 10.30
C THR A 56 -9.73 -4.62 11.68
N HIS A 57 -9.53 -5.92 11.70
CA HIS A 57 -9.33 -6.70 12.91
C HIS A 57 -7.84 -6.98 13.11
N TYR A 58 -7.33 -6.57 14.28
CA TYR A 58 -5.97 -6.84 14.73
C TYR A 58 -6.03 -7.91 15.82
N TYR A 59 -5.35 -9.02 15.59
CA TYR A 59 -5.25 -10.11 16.56
C TYR A 59 -4.15 -9.81 17.60
N ASP A 60 -4.09 -10.59 18.66
CA ASP A 60 -3.15 -10.37 19.77
C ASP A 60 -1.66 -10.41 19.37
N THR A 61 -1.35 -11.07 18.25
CA THR A 61 0.01 -11.18 17.72
C THR A 61 0.36 -10.09 16.71
N ALA A 62 -0.57 -9.19 16.39
CA ALA A 62 -0.35 -8.15 15.40
C ALA A 62 0.58 -7.04 15.94
N GLU A 63 1.62 -6.72 15.18
CA GLU A 63 2.51 -5.59 15.45
C GLU A 63 2.53 -4.65 14.25
N ILE A 64 2.06 -3.42 14.44
CA ILE A 64 2.01 -2.42 13.37
C ILE A 64 2.85 -1.21 13.74
N ARG A 65 3.76 -0.82 12.85
CA ARG A 65 4.64 0.35 13.03
C ARG A 65 4.67 1.17 11.75
N ASN A 66 4.47 2.48 11.89
CA ASN A 66 4.58 3.46 10.80
C ASN A 66 3.94 2.98 9.48
N SER A 67 2.69 2.54 9.54
CA SER A 67 2.02 1.90 8.40
C SER A 67 0.59 2.39 8.25
N VAL A 68 0.07 2.28 7.04
CA VAL A 68 -1.31 2.61 6.70
C VAL A 68 -2.06 1.31 6.38
N VAL A 69 -3.13 1.03 7.14
CA VAL A 69 -3.94 -0.17 6.95
C VAL A 69 -5.37 0.23 6.66
N SER A 70 -5.87 -0.18 5.49
CA SER A 70 -7.25 0.09 5.07
C SER A 70 -8.26 -0.85 5.75
N ASN A 71 -9.54 -0.55 5.60
CA ASN A 71 -10.63 -1.31 6.21
C ASN A 71 -10.72 -2.77 5.71
N GLY A 72 -11.31 -3.63 6.52
CA GLY A 72 -11.63 -5.01 6.18
C GLY A 72 -10.46 -5.98 6.26
N CYS A 73 -9.31 -5.56 6.73
CA CYS A 73 -8.15 -6.45 6.88
C CYS A 73 -8.25 -7.33 8.13
N GLN A 74 -7.57 -8.46 8.09
CA GLN A 74 -7.31 -9.33 9.23
C GLN A 74 -5.79 -9.42 9.40
N VAL A 75 -5.28 -9.02 10.57
CA VAL A 75 -3.84 -8.90 10.78
C VAL A 75 -3.41 -9.65 12.02
N GLU A 76 -2.59 -10.68 11.83
CA GLU A 76 -1.93 -11.46 12.88
C GLU A 76 -0.40 -11.30 12.87
N GLY A 77 0.16 -10.74 11.80
CA GLY A 77 1.60 -10.59 11.58
C GLY A 77 2.14 -9.20 11.94
N THR A 78 3.39 -8.99 11.58
CA THR A 78 4.11 -7.71 11.76
C THR A 78 4.09 -6.89 10.46
N ILE A 79 3.73 -5.62 10.57
CA ILE A 79 3.69 -4.68 9.45
C ILE A 79 4.51 -3.46 9.82
N GLU A 80 5.53 -3.15 9.06
CA GLU A 80 6.42 -2.03 9.29
C GLU A 80 6.61 -1.20 8.02
N ASN A 81 6.45 0.12 8.14
CA ASN A 81 6.66 1.07 7.06
C ASN A 81 6.01 0.64 5.74
N SER A 82 4.74 0.25 5.80
CA SER A 82 4.03 -0.39 4.68
C SER A 82 2.61 0.11 4.54
N ILE A 83 2.04 -0.12 3.35
CA ILE A 83 0.66 0.24 3.05
C ILE A 83 -0.13 -1.03 2.72
N LEU A 84 -1.26 -1.22 3.41
CA LEU A 84 -2.20 -2.31 3.13
C LEU A 84 -3.51 -1.77 2.56
N GLY A 85 -3.86 -2.27 1.40
CA GLY A 85 -5.16 -2.08 0.77
C GLY A 85 -6.28 -2.83 1.52
N ARG A 86 -7.51 -2.64 1.07
CA ARG A 86 -8.71 -3.20 1.71
C ARG A 86 -8.76 -4.73 1.66
N GLY A 87 -9.22 -5.35 2.74
CA GLY A 87 -9.52 -6.77 2.76
C GLY A 87 -8.31 -7.69 2.66
N CYS A 88 -7.12 -7.22 3.03
CA CYS A 88 -5.94 -8.07 3.09
C CYS A 88 -5.99 -9.00 4.29
N ILE A 89 -5.41 -10.19 4.14
CA ILE A 89 -5.25 -11.19 5.20
C ILE A 89 -3.77 -11.41 5.44
N ILE A 90 -3.32 -11.12 6.65
CA ILE A 90 -1.92 -11.28 7.06
C ILE A 90 -1.88 -12.31 8.19
N HIS A 91 -1.37 -13.47 7.86
CA HIS A 91 -1.35 -14.59 8.80
C HIS A 91 -0.26 -14.44 9.88
N LYS A 92 -0.38 -15.27 10.90
CA LYS A 92 0.50 -15.26 12.06
C LYS A 92 1.98 -15.42 11.67
N GLY A 93 2.83 -14.60 12.28
CA GLY A 93 4.27 -14.63 12.02
C GLY A 93 4.71 -14.08 10.66
N ALA A 94 3.79 -13.68 9.79
CA ALA A 94 4.14 -12.96 8.58
C ALA A 94 4.79 -11.61 8.93
N VAL A 95 5.78 -11.20 8.14
CA VAL A 95 6.51 -9.94 8.31
C VAL A 95 6.46 -9.17 6.99
N ILE A 96 5.89 -7.98 7.02
CA ILE A 96 5.80 -7.09 5.87
C ILE A 96 6.58 -5.82 6.17
N LYS A 97 7.55 -5.49 5.32
CA LYS A 97 8.37 -4.29 5.45
C LYS A 97 8.46 -3.53 4.14
N ASN A 98 8.46 -2.19 4.25
CA ASN A 98 8.70 -1.29 3.11
C ASN A 98 7.92 -1.73 1.86
N SER A 99 6.65 -2.09 2.01
CA SER A 99 5.90 -2.73 0.92
C SER A 99 4.51 -2.13 0.74
N VAL A 100 4.00 -2.23 -0.48
CA VAL A 100 2.64 -1.82 -0.85
C VAL A 100 1.84 -3.08 -1.18
N ILE A 101 0.91 -3.44 -0.30
CA ILE A 101 0.06 -4.63 -0.46
C ILE A 101 -1.31 -4.16 -0.90
N LEU A 102 -1.71 -4.48 -2.13
CA LEU A 102 -2.98 -4.04 -2.70
C LEU A 102 -4.15 -4.93 -2.26
N ALA A 103 -5.37 -4.44 -2.53
CA ALA A 103 -6.60 -4.99 -1.97
C ALA A 103 -6.80 -6.50 -2.21
N GLY A 104 -7.23 -7.20 -1.16
CA GLY A 104 -7.58 -8.61 -1.21
C GLY A 104 -6.37 -9.56 -1.30
N ALA A 105 -5.17 -9.06 -1.07
CA ALA A 105 -3.99 -9.92 -1.02
C ALA A 105 -3.95 -10.73 0.29
N GLU A 106 -3.36 -11.92 0.23
CA GLU A 106 -3.20 -12.84 1.35
C GLU A 106 -1.72 -13.20 1.52
N ILE A 107 -1.18 -12.95 2.71
CA ILE A 107 0.21 -13.25 3.06
C ILE A 107 0.20 -14.38 4.08
N GLY A 108 0.78 -15.50 3.71
CA GLY A 108 0.78 -16.74 4.47
C GLY A 108 1.60 -16.69 5.76
N GLU A 109 1.44 -17.72 6.57
CA GLU A 109 2.08 -17.84 7.87
C GLU A 109 3.61 -17.85 7.76
N GLY A 110 4.25 -16.96 8.52
CA GLY A 110 5.70 -16.84 8.58
C GLY A 110 6.38 -16.30 7.32
N VAL A 111 5.62 -15.83 6.33
CA VAL A 111 6.17 -15.28 5.09
C VAL A 111 6.78 -13.89 5.33
N HIS A 112 7.98 -13.67 4.82
CA HIS A 112 8.63 -12.36 4.83
C HIS A 112 8.51 -11.67 3.46
N VAL A 113 7.90 -10.49 3.45
CA VAL A 113 7.73 -9.64 2.26
C VAL A 113 8.43 -8.31 2.51
N GLU A 114 9.39 -7.96 1.66
CA GLU A 114 10.14 -6.71 1.82
C GLU A 114 10.45 -6.04 0.48
N ASN A 115 10.25 -4.71 0.42
CA ASN A 115 10.45 -3.89 -0.77
C ASN A 115 9.65 -4.40 -1.98
N GLN A 116 8.36 -4.68 -1.78
CA GLN A 116 7.48 -5.25 -2.80
C GLN A 116 6.25 -4.39 -3.05
N VAL A 117 5.76 -4.44 -4.28
CA VAL A 117 4.37 -4.14 -4.60
C VAL A 117 3.65 -5.45 -4.91
N VAL A 118 2.76 -5.85 -4.02
CA VAL A 118 1.93 -7.05 -4.18
C VAL A 118 0.57 -6.61 -4.73
N ASP A 119 0.25 -7.02 -5.96
CA ASP A 119 -0.97 -6.58 -6.62
C ASP A 119 -2.22 -7.29 -6.04
N LYS A 120 -3.38 -6.83 -6.47
CA LYS A 120 -4.69 -7.23 -5.93
C LYS A 120 -4.92 -8.74 -6.05
N LEU A 121 -5.54 -9.31 -5.01
CA LEU A 121 -5.95 -10.71 -4.98
C LEU A 121 -4.80 -11.73 -5.09
N THR A 122 -3.58 -11.27 -4.91
CA THR A 122 -2.38 -12.12 -4.90
C THR A 122 -2.32 -12.92 -3.59
N LYS A 123 -1.86 -14.17 -3.66
CA LYS A 123 -1.66 -15.02 -2.50
C LYS A 123 -0.22 -15.48 -2.42
N ILE A 124 0.47 -15.15 -1.33
CA ILE A 124 1.85 -15.59 -1.06
C ILE A 124 1.78 -16.63 0.05
N LEU A 125 1.68 -17.91 -0.32
CA LEU A 125 1.39 -19.01 0.60
C LEU A 125 2.47 -20.09 0.62
N HIS A 126 3.22 -20.24 -0.47
CA HIS A 126 4.10 -21.41 -0.70
C HIS A 126 5.58 -21.07 -0.64
N VAL A 127 5.92 -19.81 -0.47
CA VAL A 127 7.29 -19.30 -0.32
C VAL A 127 7.51 -18.74 1.07
N LYS A 128 8.75 -18.76 1.54
CA LYS A 128 9.09 -18.23 2.87
C LYS A 128 9.42 -16.75 2.84
N GLU A 129 9.92 -16.26 1.72
CA GLU A 129 10.33 -14.87 1.59
C GLU A 129 10.21 -14.37 0.15
N VAL A 130 9.87 -13.10 0.01
CA VAL A 130 9.89 -12.34 -1.23
C VAL A 130 10.49 -10.98 -0.93
N VAL A 131 11.78 -10.85 -1.21
CA VAL A 131 12.57 -9.67 -0.86
C VAL A 131 13.23 -9.10 -2.09
N SER A 132 13.20 -7.79 -2.25
CA SER A 132 13.87 -7.05 -3.32
C SER A 132 14.78 -5.96 -2.77
N ASP A 133 15.63 -5.43 -3.64
CA ASP A 133 16.48 -4.28 -3.31
C ASP A 133 15.59 -3.02 -3.11
N PRO A 134 15.84 -2.19 -2.08
CA PRO A 134 15.11 -0.93 -1.90
C PRO A 134 15.15 0.02 -3.10
N ALA A 135 16.25 0.00 -3.87
CA ALA A 135 16.40 0.80 -5.08
C ALA A 135 15.65 0.22 -6.29
N PHE A 136 15.23 -1.04 -6.21
CA PHE A 136 14.51 -1.76 -7.26
C PHE A 136 13.41 -2.64 -6.66
N PRO A 137 12.31 -2.04 -6.18
CA PRO A 137 11.22 -2.79 -5.56
C PRO A 137 10.65 -3.83 -6.52
N GLY A 138 10.29 -4.97 -5.97
CA GLY A 138 9.73 -6.08 -6.73
C GLY A 138 8.24 -5.89 -6.99
N TYR A 139 7.73 -6.62 -7.98
CA TYR A 139 6.30 -6.63 -8.31
C TYR A 139 5.79 -8.06 -8.42
N ILE A 140 4.73 -8.35 -7.68
CA ILE A 140 4.00 -9.62 -7.78
C ILE A 140 2.66 -9.34 -8.44
N LYS A 141 2.41 -10.06 -9.54
CA LYS A 141 1.29 -9.81 -10.43
C LYS A 141 -0.05 -10.16 -9.77
N ARG A 142 -1.08 -9.42 -10.16
CA ARG A 142 -2.46 -9.61 -9.73
C ARG A 142 -2.92 -11.06 -9.87
N GLY A 143 -3.42 -11.61 -8.77
CA GLY A 143 -4.03 -12.94 -8.72
C GLY A 143 -3.03 -14.09 -8.75
N ASP A 144 -1.72 -13.81 -8.74
CA ASP A 144 -0.72 -14.87 -8.62
C ASP A 144 -0.84 -15.58 -7.28
N VAL A 145 -0.55 -16.88 -7.29
CA VAL A 145 -0.43 -17.73 -6.10
C VAL A 145 0.96 -18.32 -6.08
N ILE A 146 1.79 -17.90 -5.12
CA ILE A 146 3.19 -18.30 -5.00
C ILE A 146 3.52 -18.83 -3.61
#